data_550b9ad3f53707dd7f961f183d9ec2fa
#
_entry.id   550b9ad3f53707dd7f961f183d9ec2fa
#
_cell.length_a   1.000
_cell.length_b   1.000
_cell.length_c   1.000
_cell.angle_alpha   90.00
_cell.angle_beta   90.00
_cell.angle_gamma   90.00
#
_symmetry.space_group_name_H-M   'P 1'
#
loop_
_entity.id
_entity.type
_entity.pdbx_description
1 polymer ?
#
loop_
_entity_poly.entity_id
_entity_poly.type
_entity_poly.pdbx_seq_one_letter_code
_entity_poly.pdbx_strand_id
1 'polypeptide(L)'
;MVTILEVKKRFQTKFLKSLRARILLLLVVVGIVPCIVLAGAILTAHQEKNIERYMMQIQNQCTILANQLKNYSYSNENDVRVIDAELTQLSNIYSGRILIINDEFQIVKDTYELDEGKTVVSEDVVRCYRGKGTTIHDKENQFIEVTTPIKRDKEVIGICLMSISTDNIVESENALKGIANVIIGTMGLIILLMAALLSMLMVRPFARITKAIEAVNEGYESEDLCEDTYTETAKISEAFNKMLGRMRVVDQSRQEFVSNVSHELKTPLTSMKVLADSLLAQEDVPVELYQEFMGDIAEEIERENKIINDLLSLVKMDKTSANLNIQSENINELLERILKRLRPIAKQHNIEVVFESFRPVVAEVDEVKMSLALSNLVENAIKYNKENGWVHVSLNADHKYFYVKVADSGIGIPKQDTENIFERFYRVDKSHSREIGGTGLGLAITRNAIIMHRGAIKVYSEEGEGTTFTVRVPLTYVV
;
A
#
# COMPACT_ATOMS: atom_id res chain seq x y z
N MET A 1 -10.99 -38.04 -4.78
CA MET A 1 -9.64 -37.66 -5.27
C MET A 1 -9.57 -36.22 -5.78
N VAL A 2 -10.62 -35.68 -6.42
CA VAL A 2 -10.70 -34.29 -6.94
C VAL A 2 -10.67 -33.25 -5.83
N THR A 3 -11.34 -33.48 -4.69
CA THR A 3 -11.44 -32.54 -3.56
C THR A 3 -10.11 -32.27 -2.84
N ILE A 4 -9.22 -33.25 -2.76
CA ILE A 4 -7.91 -33.10 -2.09
C ILE A 4 -6.94 -32.27 -2.97
N LEU A 5 -7.03 -32.41 -4.29
CA LEU A 5 -6.24 -31.62 -5.25
C LEU A 5 -6.68 -30.16 -5.30
N GLU A 6 -7.99 -29.88 -5.20
CA GLU A 6 -8.50 -28.50 -5.13
C GLU A 6 -8.15 -27.81 -3.80
N VAL A 7 -8.23 -28.51 -2.68
CA VAL A 7 -7.81 -28.00 -1.36
C VAL A 7 -6.30 -27.71 -1.36
N LYS A 8 -5.49 -28.61 -1.92
CA LYS A 8 -4.04 -28.43 -2.05
C LYS A 8 -3.68 -27.24 -2.95
N LYS A 9 -4.39 -27.07 -4.07
CA LYS A 9 -4.23 -25.93 -4.99
C LYS A 9 -4.66 -24.60 -4.33
N ARG A 10 -5.74 -24.59 -3.55
CA ARG A 10 -6.24 -23.43 -2.79
C ARG A 10 -5.31 -23.06 -1.64
N PHE A 11 -4.68 -24.05 -0.99
CA PHE A 11 -3.69 -23.80 0.07
C PHE A 11 -2.38 -23.25 -0.51
N GLN A 12 -1.90 -23.80 -1.64
CA GLN A 12 -0.70 -23.31 -2.35
C GLN A 12 -0.89 -21.87 -2.85
N THR A 13 -2.07 -21.55 -3.40
CA THR A 13 -2.34 -20.17 -3.87
C THR A 13 -2.48 -19.16 -2.73
N LYS A 14 -3.03 -19.54 -1.58
CA LYS A 14 -3.08 -18.68 -0.39
C LYS A 14 -1.70 -18.45 0.23
N PHE A 15 -0.88 -19.51 0.32
CA PHE A 15 0.47 -19.40 0.86
C PHE A 15 1.36 -18.48 0.03
N LEU A 16 1.36 -18.67 -1.31
CA LEU A 16 2.13 -17.82 -2.25
C LEU A 16 1.62 -16.38 -2.36
N LYS A 17 0.37 -16.11 -1.95
CA LYS A 17 -0.18 -14.73 -1.86
C LYS A 17 0.24 -14.01 -0.58
N SER A 18 0.69 -14.72 0.44
CA SER A 18 1.17 -14.13 1.69
C SER A 18 2.45 -13.34 1.45
N LEU A 19 2.48 -12.06 1.86
CA LEU A 19 3.68 -11.22 1.82
C LEU A 19 4.85 -11.86 2.55
N ARG A 20 4.58 -12.50 3.71
CA ARG A 20 5.56 -13.23 4.51
C ARG A 20 6.23 -14.35 3.72
N ALA A 21 5.43 -15.16 2.99
CA ALA A 21 5.96 -16.27 2.20
C ALA A 21 6.80 -15.78 1.01
N ARG A 22 6.41 -14.67 0.38
CA ARG A 22 7.16 -14.09 -0.73
C ARG A 22 8.51 -13.52 -0.30
N ILE A 23 8.55 -12.78 0.83
CA ILE A 23 9.79 -12.25 1.39
C ILE A 23 10.72 -13.40 1.80
N LEU A 24 10.18 -14.42 2.48
CA LEU A 24 10.95 -15.59 2.87
C LEU A 24 11.56 -16.28 1.64
N LEU A 25 10.77 -16.57 0.61
CA LEU A 25 11.24 -17.22 -0.61
C LEU A 25 12.30 -16.37 -1.32
N LEU A 26 12.11 -15.07 -1.41
CA LEU A 26 13.08 -14.17 -2.04
C LEU A 26 14.41 -14.18 -1.28
N LEU A 27 14.38 -14.09 0.05
CA LEU A 27 15.58 -14.11 0.88
C LEU A 27 16.34 -15.44 0.78
N VAL A 28 15.60 -16.57 0.75
CA VAL A 28 16.18 -17.90 0.59
C VAL A 28 16.83 -18.04 -0.79
N VAL A 29 16.17 -17.63 -1.85
CA VAL A 29 16.73 -17.70 -3.22
C VAL A 29 17.97 -16.84 -3.35
N VAL A 30 17.90 -15.58 -2.90
CA VAL A 30 19.04 -14.64 -2.96
C VAL A 30 20.22 -15.09 -2.09
N GLY A 31 19.94 -15.79 -0.98
CA GLY A 31 21.00 -16.31 -0.12
C GLY A 31 21.63 -17.61 -0.62
N ILE A 32 20.84 -18.60 -1.03
CA ILE A 32 21.33 -19.94 -1.35
C ILE A 32 21.88 -20.05 -2.77
N VAL A 33 21.23 -19.46 -3.77
CA VAL A 33 21.66 -19.60 -5.18
C VAL A 33 23.07 -19.11 -5.43
N PRO A 34 23.51 -17.94 -4.96
CA PRO A 34 24.90 -17.50 -5.12
C PRO A 34 25.90 -18.42 -4.44
N CYS A 35 25.56 -18.97 -3.25
CA CYS A 35 26.44 -19.90 -2.54
C CYS A 35 26.69 -21.18 -3.35
N ILE A 36 25.63 -21.76 -3.93
CA ILE A 36 25.76 -22.97 -4.75
C ILE A 36 26.57 -22.69 -6.03
N VAL A 37 26.29 -21.58 -6.71
CA VAL A 37 27.01 -21.20 -7.94
C VAL A 37 28.49 -20.95 -7.66
N LEU A 38 28.79 -20.21 -6.59
CA LEU A 38 30.17 -19.90 -6.21
C LEU A 38 30.94 -21.17 -5.80
N ALA A 39 30.34 -22.04 -4.99
CA ALA A 39 30.95 -23.29 -4.59
C ALA A 39 31.21 -24.20 -5.80
N GLY A 40 30.28 -24.32 -6.72
CA GLY A 40 30.46 -25.06 -7.97
C GLY A 40 31.63 -24.49 -8.82
N ALA A 41 31.67 -23.17 -9.00
CA ALA A 41 32.75 -22.52 -9.75
C ALA A 41 34.12 -22.71 -9.10
N ILE A 42 34.20 -22.61 -7.77
CA ILE A 42 35.48 -22.83 -7.04
C ILE A 42 35.93 -24.29 -7.17
N LEU A 43 35.02 -25.26 -7.02
CA LEU A 43 35.36 -26.68 -7.12
C LEU A 43 35.83 -27.05 -8.52
N THR A 44 35.15 -26.59 -9.58
CA THR A 44 35.59 -26.84 -10.97
C THR A 44 36.94 -26.21 -11.29
N ALA A 45 37.15 -24.94 -10.92
CA ALA A 45 38.41 -24.24 -11.12
C ALA A 45 39.55 -24.90 -10.33
N HIS A 46 39.29 -25.39 -9.12
CA HIS A 46 40.28 -26.11 -8.31
C HIS A 46 40.66 -27.45 -8.96
N GLN A 47 39.68 -28.19 -9.46
CA GLN A 47 39.88 -29.47 -10.14
C GLN A 47 40.77 -29.31 -11.37
N GLU A 48 40.44 -28.39 -12.27
CA GLU A 48 41.25 -28.13 -13.47
C GLU A 48 42.68 -27.76 -13.12
N LYS A 49 42.85 -26.86 -12.15
CA LYS A 49 44.20 -26.41 -11.74
C LYS A 49 45.03 -27.47 -11.04
N ASN A 50 44.40 -28.38 -10.30
CA ASN A 50 45.08 -29.50 -9.64
C ASN A 50 45.59 -30.50 -10.67
N ILE A 51 44.78 -30.90 -11.63
CA ILE A 51 45.20 -31.81 -12.71
C ILE A 51 46.35 -31.22 -13.52
N GLU A 52 46.26 -29.95 -13.89
CA GLU A 52 47.27 -29.23 -14.64
C GLU A 52 48.62 -29.19 -13.88
N ARG A 53 48.60 -28.87 -12.57
CA ARG A 53 49.80 -28.91 -11.72
C ARG A 53 50.39 -30.30 -11.62
N TYR A 54 49.58 -31.31 -11.47
CA TYR A 54 50.00 -32.68 -11.33
C TYR A 54 50.64 -33.18 -12.63
N MET A 55 50.05 -32.87 -13.79
CA MET A 55 50.66 -33.17 -15.11
C MET A 55 52.04 -32.53 -15.28
N MET A 56 52.19 -31.24 -14.91
CA MET A 56 53.48 -30.55 -14.93
C MET A 56 54.53 -31.21 -14.01
N GLN A 57 54.08 -31.61 -12.82
CA GLN A 57 54.97 -32.29 -11.85
C GLN A 57 55.45 -33.61 -12.39
N ILE A 58 54.57 -34.46 -12.95
CA ILE A 58 54.94 -35.73 -13.57
C ILE A 58 55.88 -35.52 -14.77
N GLN A 59 55.59 -34.54 -15.64
CA GLN A 59 56.42 -34.22 -16.80
C GLN A 59 57.83 -33.81 -16.39
N ASN A 60 57.94 -32.98 -15.32
CA ASN A 60 59.22 -32.58 -14.78
C ASN A 60 60.00 -33.78 -14.23
N GLN A 61 59.34 -34.69 -13.49
CA GLN A 61 59.98 -35.89 -12.97
C GLN A 61 60.39 -36.84 -14.08
N CYS A 62 59.55 -37.06 -15.09
CA CYS A 62 59.90 -37.86 -16.26
C CYS A 62 61.10 -37.27 -17.01
N THR A 63 61.17 -35.93 -17.10
CA THR A 63 62.33 -35.24 -17.73
C THR A 63 63.58 -35.39 -16.89
N ILE A 64 63.53 -35.31 -15.57
CA ILE A 64 64.65 -35.53 -14.68
C ILE A 64 65.17 -36.96 -14.85
N LEU A 65 64.23 -37.96 -14.78
CA LEU A 65 64.55 -39.36 -14.96
C LEU A 65 65.20 -39.63 -16.35
N ALA A 66 64.65 -39.11 -17.43
CA ALA A 66 65.21 -39.23 -18.78
C ALA A 66 66.66 -38.65 -18.90
N ASN A 67 66.86 -37.54 -18.18
CA ASN A 67 68.22 -36.94 -18.13
C ASN A 67 69.20 -37.75 -17.29
N GLN A 68 68.82 -38.45 -16.28
CA GLN A 68 69.63 -39.38 -15.49
C GLN A 68 69.97 -40.60 -16.33
N LEU A 69 68.94 -41.20 -16.97
CA LEU A 69 69.09 -42.42 -17.80
C LEU A 69 70.09 -42.24 -18.96
N LYS A 70 70.31 -41.06 -19.50
CA LYS A 70 71.27 -40.83 -20.60
C LYS A 70 72.71 -41.21 -20.25
N ASN A 71 73.10 -41.20 -18.96
CA ASN A 71 74.44 -41.45 -18.48
C ASN A 71 74.73 -42.92 -18.15
N TYR A 72 73.69 -43.75 -18.10
CA TYR A 72 73.80 -45.13 -17.73
C TYR A 72 73.71 -46.05 -18.96
N SER A 73 74.30 -47.21 -18.86
CA SER A 73 74.30 -48.24 -19.90
C SER A 73 73.63 -49.52 -19.33
N TYR A 74 72.61 -50.00 -19.97
CA TYR A 74 71.97 -51.29 -19.59
C TYR A 74 72.88 -52.49 -19.78
N SER A 75 74.16 -52.31 -20.28
CA SER A 75 75.16 -53.33 -20.42
C SER A 75 76.02 -53.56 -19.17
N ASN A 76 75.89 -52.69 -18.12
CA ASN A 76 76.65 -52.75 -16.89
C ASN A 76 75.74 -53.15 -15.71
N GLU A 77 75.95 -54.29 -15.04
CA GLU A 77 75.15 -54.81 -13.94
C GLU A 77 74.99 -53.82 -12.76
N ASN A 78 75.97 -53.01 -12.46
CA ASN A 78 75.91 -52.03 -11.38
C ASN A 78 75.01 -50.87 -11.74
N ASP A 79 74.99 -50.42 -12.99
CA ASP A 79 74.12 -49.36 -13.47
C ASP A 79 72.65 -49.83 -13.50
N VAL A 80 72.37 -51.07 -13.90
CA VAL A 80 71.07 -51.70 -13.93
C VAL A 80 70.46 -51.72 -12.54
N ARG A 81 71.15 -52.07 -11.47
CA ARG A 81 70.65 -52.11 -10.11
C ARG A 81 70.26 -50.73 -9.59
N VAL A 82 71.02 -49.68 -9.90
CA VAL A 82 70.75 -48.31 -9.48
C VAL A 82 69.51 -47.79 -10.22
N ILE A 83 69.41 -48.01 -11.50
CA ILE A 83 68.26 -47.63 -12.32
C ILE A 83 67.00 -48.33 -11.82
N ASP A 84 67.03 -49.64 -11.58
CA ASP A 84 65.88 -50.42 -11.11
C ASP A 84 65.38 -49.94 -9.74
N ALA A 85 66.24 -49.59 -8.83
CA ALA A 85 65.86 -49.05 -7.53
C ALA A 85 65.15 -47.68 -7.66
N GLU A 86 65.72 -46.81 -8.53
CA GLU A 86 65.11 -45.48 -8.76
C GLU A 86 63.80 -45.56 -9.50
N LEU A 87 63.63 -46.38 -10.51
CA LEU A 87 62.38 -46.63 -11.22
C LEU A 87 61.35 -47.22 -10.29
N THR A 88 61.72 -48.20 -9.47
CA THR A 88 60.82 -48.83 -8.49
C THR A 88 60.32 -47.80 -7.42
N GLN A 89 61.27 -46.97 -6.95
CA GLN A 89 60.94 -45.90 -5.99
C GLN A 89 59.94 -44.89 -6.58
N LEU A 90 60.17 -44.40 -7.80
CA LEU A 90 59.27 -43.47 -8.49
C LEU A 90 57.92 -44.11 -8.79
N SER A 91 57.90 -45.35 -9.28
CA SER A 91 56.68 -46.13 -9.50
C SER A 91 55.81 -46.24 -8.23
N ASN A 92 56.43 -46.48 -7.07
CA ASN A 92 55.75 -46.56 -5.80
C ASN A 92 55.24 -45.17 -5.30
N ILE A 93 56.07 -44.10 -5.43
CA ILE A 93 55.68 -42.74 -5.02
C ILE A 93 54.47 -42.23 -5.80
N TYR A 94 54.46 -42.47 -7.10
CA TYR A 94 53.41 -41.96 -7.98
C TYR A 94 52.32 -42.98 -8.26
N SER A 95 52.41 -44.21 -7.72
CA SER A 95 51.47 -45.31 -7.97
C SER A 95 51.25 -45.51 -9.46
N GLY A 96 52.34 -45.54 -10.21
CA GLY A 96 52.30 -45.57 -11.67
C GLY A 96 53.33 -46.53 -12.27
N ARG A 97 53.09 -46.88 -13.54
CA ARG A 97 53.92 -47.74 -14.33
C ARG A 97 54.95 -46.91 -15.12
N ILE A 98 56.19 -47.29 -15.11
CA ILE A 98 57.27 -46.64 -15.86
C ILE A 98 57.85 -47.65 -16.84
N LEU A 99 57.89 -47.27 -18.12
CA LEU A 99 58.49 -48.07 -19.19
C LEU A 99 59.67 -47.32 -19.78
N ILE A 100 60.77 -48.03 -19.96
CA ILE A 100 61.95 -47.55 -20.73
C ILE A 100 61.93 -48.30 -22.05
N ILE A 101 61.92 -47.57 -23.14
CA ILE A 101 61.84 -48.09 -24.52
C ILE A 101 63.08 -47.69 -25.25
N ASN A 102 63.73 -48.60 -25.97
CA ASN A 102 64.95 -48.36 -26.75
C ASN A 102 64.60 -47.75 -28.14
N ASP A 103 65.62 -47.56 -28.95
CA ASP A 103 65.60 -47.05 -30.32
C ASP A 103 64.90 -48.04 -31.30
N GLU A 104 64.82 -49.34 -30.97
CA GLU A 104 64.05 -50.34 -31.69
C GLU A 104 62.64 -50.50 -31.27
N PHE A 105 62.08 -49.55 -30.42
CA PHE A 105 60.73 -49.57 -29.82
C PHE A 105 60.45 -50.80 -28.94
N GLN A 106 61.50 -51.48 -28.42
CA GLN A 106 61.39 -52.53 -27.45
C GLN A 106 61.42 -51.99 -26.02
N ILE A 107 60.56 -52.55 -25.16
CA ILE A 107 60.56 -52.25 -23.73
C ILE A 107 61.78 -52.91 -23.10
N VAL A 108 62.72 -52.09 -22.70
CA VAL A 108 63.95 -52.58 -22.04
C VAL A 108 63.71 -52.81 -20.56
N LYS A 109 62.84 -51.96 -19.95
CA LYS A 109 62.46 -52.04 -18.56
C LYS A 109 61.01 -51.68 -18.34
N ASP A 110 60.34 -52.41 -17.46
CA ASP A 110 58.97 -52.24 -17.06
C ASP A 110 58.93 -52.42 -15.52
N THR A 111 58.50 -51.37 -14.79
CA THR A 111 58.39 -51.43 -13.33
C THR A 111 57.36 -52.44 -12.82
N TYR A 112 56.44 -52.85 -13.68
CA TYR A 112 55.45 -53.89 -13.36
C TYR A 112 55.83 -55.28 -13.88
N GLU A 113 56.96 -55.41 -14.58
CA GLU A 113 57.50 -56.68 -15.16
C GLU A 113 56.53 -57.42 -16.11
N LEU A 114 55.55 -56.69 -16.72
CA LEU A 114 54.49 -57.30 -17.53
C LEU A 114 54.85 -57.41 -19.03
N ASP A 115 55.58 -56.45 -19.54
CA ASP A 115 55.76 -56.30 -20.99
C ASP A 115 57.27 -56.13 -21.41
N GLU A 116 58.24 -56.47 -20.57
CA GLU A 116 59.64 -56.43 -20.91
C GLU A 116 59.94 -57.28 -22.15
N GLY A 117 60.71 -56.73 -23.07
CA GLY A 117 61.08 -57.39 -24.39
C GLY A 117 59.97 -57.26 -25.46
N LYS A 118 58.82 -56.76 -25.15
CA LYS A 118 57.74 -56.52 -26.15
C LYS A 118 57.99 -55.24 -26.91
N THR A 119 57.55 -55.16 -28.16
CA THR A 119 57.59 -53.93 -28.96
C THR A 119 56.32 -53.09 -28.72
N VAL A 120 56.53 -51.79 -28.44
CA VAL A 120 55.45 -50.82 -28.27
C VAL A 120 55.55 -49.73 -29.34
N VAL A 121 54.52 -49.68 -30.19
CA VAL A 121 54.35 -48.67 -31.23
C VAL A 121 53.03 -47.97 -31.04
N SER A 122 53.03 -46.88 -30.25
CA SER A 122 51.90 -45.97 -30.15
C SER A 122 52.23 -44.63 -30.83
N GLU A 123 51.20 -43.84 -31.13
CA GLU A 123 51.38 -42.54 -31.77
C GLU A 123 52.26 -41.64 -30.90
N ASP A 124 52.10 -41.68 -29.58
CA ASP A 124 52.84 -40.88 -28.60
C ASP A 124 54.29 -41.32 -28.48
N VAL A 125 54.55 -42.62 -28.52
CA VAL A 125 55.90 -43.17 -28.52
C VAL A 125 56.61 -42.76 -29.81
N VAL A 126 55.99 -42.87 -30.97
CA VAL A 126 56.61 -42.44 -32.25
C VAL A 126 56.83 -40.93 -32.30
N ARG A 127 55.94 -40.13 -31.75
CA ARG A 127 56.06 -38.67 -31.66
C ARG A 127 57.20 -38.28 -30.72
N CYS A 128 57.34 -39.00 -29.61
CA CYS A 128 58.40 -38.79 -28.62
C CYS A 128 59.78 -39.14 -29.21
N TYR A 129 59.88 -40.20 -30.01
CA TYR A 129 61.11 -40.57 -30.70
C TYR A 129 61.61 -39.50 -31.69
N ARG A 130 60.68 -38.71 -32.25
CA ARG A 130 60.97 -37.55 -33.09
C ARG A 130 61.40 -36.33 -32.24
N GLY A 131 61.64 -36.51 -30.95
CA GLY A 131 62.14 -35.50 -30.03
C GLY A 131 61.08 -34.62 -29.36
N LYS A 132 59.74 -34.91 -29.50
CA LYS A 132 58.66 -34.19 -28.89
C LYS A 132 57.94 -35.06 -27.85
N GLY A 133 58.23 -34.85 -26.57
CA GLY A 133 57.48 -35.46 -25.47
C GLY A 133 56.01 -35.05 -25.49
N THR A 134 55.13 -35.95 -25.05
CA THR A 134 53.68 -35.70 -24.92
C THR A 134 53.23 -35.94 -23.50
N THR A 135 52.18 -35.23 -23.09
CA THR A 135 51.48 -35.44 -21.82
C THR A 135 50.01 -35.50 -22.11
N ILE A 136 49.36 -36.63 -21.80
CA ILE A 136 47.96 -36.91 -22.07
C ILE A 136 47.30 -37.25 -20.75
N HIS A 137 46.09 -36.68 -20.52
CA HIS A 137 45.24 -37.09 -19.44
C HIS A 137 44.04 -37.88 -19.99
N ASP A 138 44.04 -39.14 -19.77
CA ASP A 138 42.89 -40.01 -20.08
C ASP A 138 41.90 -39.96 -18.92
N LYS A 139 40.79 -39.24 -19.16
CA LYS A 139 39.73 -39.05 -18.16
C LYS A 139 38.86 -40.30 -17.96
N GLU A 140 38.75 -41.15 -19.00
CA GLU A 140 37.92 -42.36 -18.95
C GLU A 140 38.59 -43.45 -18.13
N ASN A 141 39.92 -43.64 -18.34
CA ASN A 141 40.67 -44.69 -17.67
C ASN A 141 41.42 -44.16 -16.43
N GLN A 142 41.25 -42.89 -16.09
CA GLN A 142 41.80 -42.22 -14.89
C GLN A 142 43.32 -42.34 -14.77
N PHE A 143 44.08 -42.12 -15.85
CA PHE A 143 45.51 -42.06 -15.82
C PHE A 143 46.06 -40.85 -16.59
N ILE A 144 47.27 -40.46 -16.21
CA ILE A 144 48.10 -39.48 -16.94
C ILE A 144 49.27 -40.22 -17.55
N GLU A 145 49.41 -40.10 -18.86
CA GLU A 145 50.55 -40.67 -19.59
C GLU A 145 51.48 -39.55 -20.03
N VAL A 146 52.75 -39.70 -19.70
CA VAL A 146 53.83 -38.77 -20.06
C VAL A 146 54.92 -39.52 -20.79
N THR A 147 55.28 -39.05 -21.99
CA THR A 147 56.42 -39.56 -22.76
C THR A 147 57.51 -38.51 -22.83
N THR A 148 58.71 -38.87 -22.53
CA THR A 148 59.89 -37.98 -22.61
C THR A 148 61.08 -38.66 -23.35
N PRO A 149 61.65 -38.04 -24.34
CA PRO A 149 62.78 -38.63 -25.07
C PRO A 149 64.05 -38.60 -24.23
N ILE A 150 64.76 -39.74 -24.19
CA ILE A 150 66.08 -39.87 -23.60
C ILE A 150 67.13 -39.48 -24.70
N LYS A 151 67.86 -38.38 -24.52
CA LYS A 151 68.74 -37.83 -25.53
C LYS A 151 70.24 -37.90 -25.08
N ARG A 152 71.10 -38.36 -25.99
CA ARG A 152 72.55 -38.29 -25.85
C ARG A 152 73.08 -37.56 -27.09
N ASP A 153 73.88 -36.51 -26.91
CA ASP A 153 74.52 -35.72 -27.97
C ASP A 153 73.57 -35.29 -29.12
N LYS A 154 72.26 -34.94 -28.79
CA LYS A 154 71.22 -34.59 -29.71
C LYS A 154 70.44 -35.73 -30.37
N GLU A 155 70.90 -36.96 -30.27
CA GLU A 155 70.16 -38.13 -30.77
C GLU A 155 69.28 -38.73 -29.70
N VAL A 156 68.06 -39.19 -30.09
CA VAL A 156 67.14 -39.88 -29.19
C VAL A 156 67.56 -41.35 -29.12
N ILE A 157 68.07 -41.79 -27.95
CA ILE A 157 68.55 -43.17 -27.70
C ILE A 157 67.49 -44.05 -27.04
N GLY A 158 66.29 -43.46 -26.65
CA GLY A 158 65.18 -44.17 -26.03
C GLY A 158 64.09 -43.22 -25.56
N ILE A 159 63.06 -43.78 -24.97
CA ILE A 159 61.89 -43.07 -24.49
C ILE A 159 61.61 -43.53 -23.06
N CYS A 160 61.39 -42.58 -22.18
CA CYS A 160 60.79 -42.83 -20.88
C CYS A 160 59.26 -42.55 -20.97
N LEU A 161 58.44 -43.55 -20.69
CA LEU A 161 56.98 -43.47 -20.61
C LEU A 161 56.57 -43.71 -19.17
N MET A 162 55.84 -42.76 -18.61
CA MET A 162 55.25 -42.87 -17.27
C MET A 162 53.74 -42.82 -17.39
N SER A 163 53.07 -43.89 -16.91
CA SER A 163 51.60 -43.97 -16.81
C SER A 163 51.19 -43.98 -15.32
N ILE A 164 50.57 -42.93 -14.84
CA ILE A 164 50.28 -42.69 -13.43
C ILE A 164 48.80 -42.59 -13.18
N SER A 165 48.25 -43.32 -12.18
CA SER A 165 46.86 -43.22 -11.79
C SER A 165 46.52 -41.85 -11.21
N THR A 166 45.29 -41.37 -11.52
CA THR A 166 44.74 -40.16 -10.97
C THR A 166 43.83 -40.46 -9.75
N ASP A 167 43.76 -41.70 -9.27
CA ASP A 167 42.85 -42.10 -8.15
C ASP A 167 43.07 -41.24 -6.89
N ASN A 168 44.30 -40.95 -6.52
CA ASN A 168 44.62 -40.10 -5.38
C ASN A 168 44.09 -38.65 -5.52
N ILE A 169 44.05 -38.15 -6.75
CA ILE A 169 43.47 -36.83 -7.04
C ILE A 169 41.95 -36.90 -6.89
N VAL A 170 41.31 -37.91 -7.46
CA VAL A 170 39.89 -38.13 -7.40
C VAL A 170 39.41 -38.34 -5.96
N GLU A 171 40.17 -39.06 -5.13
CA GLU A 171 39.86 -39.25 -3.71
C GLU A 171 39.94 -37.92 -2.93
N SER A 172 41.01 -37.13 -3.16
CA SER A 172 41.15 -35.79 -2.58
C SER A 172 40.04 -34.84 -3.00
N GLU A 173 39.63 -34.87 -4.26
CA GLU A 173 38.52 -34.06 -4.78
C GLU A 173 37.16 -34.48 -4.14
N ASN A 174 36.92 -35.77 -3.97
CA ASN A 174 35.72 -36.25 -3.32
C ASN A 174 35.65 -35.85 -1.85
N ALA A 175 36.79 -35.84 -1.15
CA ALA A 175 36.86 -35.32 0.21
C ALA A 175 36.53 -33.82 0.26
N LEU A 176 37.07 -33.01 -0.64
CA LEU A 176 36.75 -31.58 -0.78
C LEU A 176 35.31 -31.33 -1.11
N LYS A 177 34.68 -32.11 -2.02
CA LYS A 177 33.25 -32.04 -2.31
C LYS A 177 32.40 -32.37 -1.08
N GLY A 178 32.83 -33.35 -0.31
CA GLY A 178 32.19 -33.69 0.97
C GLY A 178 32.17 -32.52 1.95
N ILE A 179 33.34 -31.87 2.16
CA ILE A 179 33.45 -30.69 3.03
C ILE A 179 32.61 -29.53 2.49
N ALA A 180 32.67 -29.26 1.19
CA ALA A 180 31.89 -28.21 0.55
C ALA A 180 30.36 -28.43 0.75
N ASN A 181 29.88 -29.66 0.61
CA ASN A 181 28.48 -30.00 0.81
C ASN A 181 28.03 -29.78 2.25
N VAL A 182 28.88 -30.09 3.23
CA VAL A 182 28.58 -29.82 4.66
C VAL A 182 28.52 -28.30 4.90
N ILE A 183 29.45 -27.52 4.34
CA ILE A 183 29.45 -26.06 4.46
C ILE A 183 28.20 -25.47 3.80
N ILE A 184 27.84 -25.88 2.57
CA ILE A 184 26.63 -25.43 1.88
C ILE A 184 25.38 -25.78 2.70
N GLY A 185 25.30 -26.98 3.25
CA GLY A 185 24.17 -27.42 4.09
C GLY A 185 24.01 -26.58 5.36
N THR A 186 25.11 -26.34 6.08
CA THR A 186 25.09 -25.53 7.31
C THR A 186 24.77 -24.05 7.01
N MET A 187 25.38 -23.47 5.97
CA MET A 187 25.07 -22.11 5.52
C MET A 187 23.61 -21.98 5.05
N GLY A 188 23.11 -22.99 4.32
CA GLY A 188 21.71 -23.03 3.87
C GLY A 188 20.74 -23.04 5.04
N LEU A 189 21.04 -23.81 6.10
CA LEU A 189 20.23 -23.81 7.31
C LEU A 189 20.21 -22.45 8.02
N ILE A 190 21.39 -21.82 8.15
CA ILE A 190 21.51 -20.49 8.75
C ILE A 190 20.73 -19.47 7.95
N ILE A 191 20.86 -19.47 6.62
CA ILE A 191 20.13 -18.57 5.72
C ILE A 191 18.62 -18.75 5.88
N LEU A 192 18.14 -20.00 5.96
CA LEU A 192 16.73 -20.31 6.12
C LEU A 192 16.18 -19.80 7.45
N LEU A 193 16.91 -19.98 8.54
CA LEU A 193 16.53 -19.47 9.87
C LEU A 193 16.50 -17.94 9.89
N MET A 194 17.53 -17.31 9.35
CA MET A 194 17.60 -15.85 9.23
C MET A 194 16.49 -15.28 8.34
N ALA A 195 16.21 -15.92 7.21
CA ALA A 195 15.13 -15.52 6.33
C ALA A 195 13.75 -15.64 7.00
N ALA A 196 13.53 -16.70 7.78
CA ALA A 196 12.30 -16.89 8.55
C ALA A 196 12.13 -15.78 9.61
N LEU A 197 13.20 -15.47 10.35
CA LEU A 197 13.19 -14.41 11.36
C LEU A 197 12.93 -13.03 10.75
N LEU A 198 13.68 -12.67 9.72
CA LEU A 198 13.53 -11.39 9.01
C LEU A 198 12.14 -11.24 8.39
N SER A 199 11.64 -12.28 7.73
CA SER A 199 10.28 -12.27 7.16
C SER A 199 9.21 -12.05 8.23
N MET A 200 9.38 -12.64 9.44
CA MET A 200 8.45 -12.44 10.54
C MET A 200 8.50 -10.99 11.06
N LEU A 201 9.70 -10.44 11.27
CA LEU A 201 9.89 -9.08 11.76
C LEU A 201 9.35 -8.03 10.79
N MET A 202 9.65 -8.19 9.50
CA MET A 202 9.22 -7.22 8.47
C MET A 202 7.70 -7.17 8.27
N VAL A 203 6.98 -8.28 8.45
CA VAL A 203 5.53 -8.34 8.21
C VAL A 203 4.71 -8.02 9.47
N ARG A 204 5.31 -8.09 10.66
CA ARG A 204 4.62 -7.87 11.94
C ARG A 204 3.90 -6.51 12.05
N PRO A 205 4.47 -5.36 11.62
CA PRO A 205 3.80 -4.07 11.64
C PRO A 205 2.51 -4.04 10.79
N PHE A 206 2.56 -4.60 9.59
CA PHE A 206 1.37 -4.70 8.73
C PHE A 206 0.24 -5.54 9.33
N ALA A 207 0.58 -6.62 10.04
CA ALA A 207 -0.41 -7.45 10.72
C ALA A 207 -1.10 -6.69 11.87
N ARG A 208 -0.39 -5.78 12.57
CA ARG A 208 -0.98 -4.91 13.61
C ARG A 208 -1.96 -3.92 13.00
N ILE A 209 -1.58 -3.26 11.89
CA ILE A 209 -2.47 -2.35 11.16
C ILE A 209 -3.75 -3.07 10.72
N THR A 210 -3.61 -4.25 10.11
CA THR A 210 -4.77 -5.04 9.66
C THR A 210 -5.71 -5.38 10.82
N LYS A 211 -5.17 -5.81 11.97
CA LYS A 211 -5.98 -6.11 13.15
C LYS A 211 -6.72 -4.88 13.69
N ALA A 212 -6.07 -3.71 13.71
CA ALA A 212 -6.70 -2.48 14.15
C ALA A 212 -7.85 -2.08 13.22
N ILE A 213 -7.67 -2.22 11.90
CA ILE A 213 -8.73 -1.97 10.91
C ILE A 213 -9.91 -2.94 11.10
N GLU A 214 -9.64 -4.23 11.34
CA GLU A 214 -10.67 -5.24 11.61
C GLU A 214 -11.45 -4.92 12.88
N ALA A 215 -10.77 -4.53 13.96
CA ALA A 215 -11.41 -4.16 15.23
C ALA A 215 -12.38 -2.98 15.06
N VAL A 216 -12.01 -1.94 14.31
CA VAL A 216 -12.91 -0.82 13.99
C VAL A 216 -14.12 -1.28 13.18
N ASN A 217 -13.93 -2.17 12.22
CA ASN A 217 -15.03 -2.69 11.40
C ASN A 217 -16.03 -3.54 12.20
N GLU A 218 -15.58 -4.18 13.28
CA GLU A 218 -16.40 -4.93 14.23
C GLU A 218 -17.11 -4.03 15.27
N GLY A 219 -16.87 -2.71 15.22
CA GLY A 219 -17.52 -1.72 16.09
C GLY A 219 -16.83 -1.51 17.44
N TYR A 220 -15.62 -2.01 17.61
CA TYR A 220 -14.82 -1.68 18.80
C TYR A 220 -14.24 -0.26 18.68
N GLU A 221 -14.39 0.54 19.74
CA GLU A 221 -13.65 1.80 19.85
C GLU A 221 -12.15 1.48 19.88
N SER A 222 -11.45 1.75 18.79
CA SER A 222 -10.00 1.61 18.77
C SER A 222 -9.35 2.92 19.22
N GLU A 223 -8.37 2.79 20.09
CA GLU A 223 -7.38 3.83 20.33
C GLU A 223 -6.67 4.18 19.01
N ASP A 224 -6.06 5.35 18.95
CA ASP A 224 -5.33 5.77 17.76
C ASP A 224 -4.23 4.76 17.42
N LEU A 225 -4.16 4.38 16.16
CA LEU A 225 -3.17 3.45 15.64
C LEU A 225 -1.80 4.11 15.62
N CYS A 226 -0.87 3.65 16.48
CA CYS A 226 0.52 4.08 16.51
C CYS A 226 1.43 2.96 16.01
N GLU A 227 1.76 2.97 14.71
CA GLU A 227 2.75 2.04 14.12
C GLU A 227 3.76 2.85 13.30
N ASP A 228 4.92 3.09 13.90
CA ASP A 228 6.00 3.94 13.39
C ASP A 228 7.27 3.15 12.97
N THR A 229 7.18 1.82 12.93
CA THR A 229 8.32 0.94 12.60
C THR A 229 8.92 1.26 11.24
N TYR A 230 8.08 1.59 10.25
CA TYR A 230 8.48 2.01 8.90
C TYR A 230 7.78 3.31 8.52
N THR A 231 8.43 4.12 7.68
CA THR A 231 7.85 5.37 7.16
C THR A 231 6.52 5.15 6.44
N GLU A 232 6.38 4.01 5.75
CA GLU A 232 5.16 3.61 5.05
C GLU A 232 4.04 3.24 6.03
N THR A 233 4.35 2.48 7.08
CA THR A 233 3.36 2.11 8.10
C THR A 233 2.94 3.31 8.93
N ALA A 234 3.85 4.24 9.24
CA ALA A 234 3.54 5.50 9.91
C ALA A 234 2.56 6.36 9.10
N LYS A 235 2.78 6.52 7.78
CA LYS A 235 1.86 7.24 6.89
C LYS A 235 0.48 6.58 6.80
N ILE A 236 0.43 5.24 6.76
CA ILE A 236 -0.85 4.52 6.76
C ILE A 236 -1.59 4.75 8.08
N SER A 237 -0.89 4.69 9.22
CA SER A 237 -1.46 4.94 10.56
C SER A 237 -2.01 6.35 10.66
N GLU A 238 -1.27 7.37 10.20
CA GLU A 238 -1.72 8.76 10.17
C GLU A 238 -2.97 8.94 9.31
N ALA A 239 -2.97 8.40 8.09
CA ALA A 239 -4.12 8.47 7.19
C ALA A 239 -5.35 7.77 7.77
N PHE A 240 -5.17 6.62 8.42
CA PHE A 240 -6.22 5.87 9.07
C PHE A 240 -6.79 6.63 10.27
N ASN A 241 -5.95 7.19 11.15
CA ASN A 241 -6.39 8.00 12.30
C ASN A 241 -7.16 9.24 11.86
N LYS A 242 -6.71 9.90 10.78
CA LYS A 242 -7.44 11.02 10.19
C LYS A 242 -8.83 10.61 9.68
N MET A 243 -8.94 9.42 9.08
CA MET A 243 -10.23 8.88 8.63
C MET A 243 -11.13 8.55 9.83
N LEU A 244 -10.59 7.91 10.88
CA LEU A 244 -11.31 7.64 12.13
C LEU A 244 -11.80 8.92 12.80
N GLY A 245 -10.97 9.93 12.89
CA GLY A 245 -11.36 11.23 13.44
C GLY A 245 -12.55 11.85 12.69
N ARG A 246 -12.51 11.79 11.35
CA ARG A 246 -13.65 12.26 10.53
C ARG A 246 -14.92 11.42 10.78
N MET A 247 -14.79 10.10 10.89
CA MET A 247 -15.91 9.21 11.15
C MET A 247 -16.55 9.49 12.51
N ARG A 248 -15.75 9.68 13.58
CA ARG A 248 -16.23 10.07 14.91
C ARG A 248 -17.01 11.38 14.88
N VAL A 249 -16.50 12.40 14.17
CA VAL A 249 -17.20 13.70 14.02
C VAL A 249 -18.54 13.52 13.31
N VAL A 250 -18.61 12.69 12.27
CA VAL A 250 -19.87 12.40 11.56
C VAL A 250 -20.86 11.65 12.45
N ASP A 251 -20.42 10.64 13.18
CA ASP A 251 -21.27 9.85 14.09
C ASP A 251 -21.79 10.72 15.25
N GLN A 252 -20.92 11.54 15.85
CA GLN A 252 -21.32 12.49 16.89
C GLN A 252 -22.38 13.47 16.36
N SER A 253 -22.14 14.07 15.21
CA SER A 253 -23.11 14.98 14.56
C SER A 253 -24.44 14.30 14.28
N ARG A 254 -24.41 13.01 13.88
CA ARG A 254 -25.62 12.21 13.66
C ARG A 254 -26.38 11.94 14.97
N GLN A 255 -25.67 11.60 16.04
CA GLN A 255 -26.29 11.38 17.37
C GLN A 255 -26.91 12.66 17.91
N GLU A 256 -26.19 13.78 17.82
CA GLU A 256 -26.73 15.11 18.22
C GLU A 256 -27.95 15.47 17.40
N PHE A 257 -27.94 15.22 16.09
CA PHE A 257 -29.09 15.44 15.22
C PHE A 257 -30.31 14.62 15.69
N VAL A 258 -30.15 13.31 15.93
CA VAL A 258 -31.27 12.44 16.40
C VAL A 258 -31.79 12.89 17.76
N SER A 259 -30.89 13.26 18.67
CA SER A 259 -31.27 13.78 19.99
C SER A 259 -32.08 15.08 19.88
N ASN A 260 -31.58 16.03 19.08
CA ASN A 260 -32.24 17.33 18.90
C ASN A 260 -33.62 17.19 18.22
N VAL A 261 -33.73 16.33 17.18
CA VAL A 261 -35.02 16.00 16.56
C VAL A 261 -36.02 15.45 17.60
N SER A 262 -35.58 14.51 18.42
CA SER A 262 -36.43 13.90 19.45
C SER A 262 -36.92 14.93 20.46
N HIS A 263 -36.05 15.86 20.86
CA HIS A 263 -36.39 16.94 21.79
C HIS A 263 -37.35 17.95 21.19
N GLU A 264 -37.11 18.40 19.95
CA GLU A 264 -37.94 19.42 19.27
C GLU A 264 -39.33 18.89 18.88
N LEU A 265 -39.48 17.57 18.64
CA LEU A 265 -40.82 16.94 18.43
C LEU A 265 -41.52 16.61 19.74
N LYS A 266 -40.83 16.26 20.82
CA LYS A 266 -41.45 15.90 22.09
C LYS A 266 -42.11 17.10 22.78
N THR A 267 -41.52 18.29 22.66
CA THR A 267 -42.01 19.49 23.34
C THR A 267 -43.43 19.90 22.88
N PRO A 268 -43.71 20.11 21.56
CA PRO A 268 -45.05 20.45 21.08
C PRO A 268 -46.08 19.36 21.38
N LEU A 269 -45.71 18.09 21.22
CA LEU A 269 -46.54 16.93 21.53
C LEU A 269 -46.95 16.93 23.01
N THR A 270 -46.06 17.28 23.92
CA THR A 270 -46.33 17.36 25.35
C THR A 270 -47.26 18.55 25.66
N SER A 271 -47.04 19.71 25.01
CA SER A 271 -47.88 20.88 25.15
C SER A 271 -49.31 20.60 24.71
N MET A 272 -49.48 20.07 23.50
CA MET A 272 -50.82 19.66 22.99
C MET A 272 -51.51 18.67 23.93
N LYS A 273 -50.77 17.68 24.47
CA LYS A 273 -51.34 16.72 25.41
C LYS A 273 -51.80 17.38 26.70
N VAL A 274 -51.00 18.28 27.27
CA VAL A 274 -51.38 19.02 28.50
C VAL A 274 -52.65 19.85 28.27
N LEU A 275 -52.73 20.55 27.14
CA LEU A 275 -53.94 21.35 26.78
C LEU A 275 -55.16 20.44 26.61
N ALA A 276 -55.02 19.33 25.90
CA ALA A 276 -56.12 18.36 25.73
C ALA A 276 -56.54 17.71 27.06
N ASP A 277 -55.58 17.27 27.90
CA ASP A 277 -55.86 16.67 29.20
C ASP A 277 -56.53 17.69 30.11
N SER A 278 -56.17 18.99 30.05
CA SER A 278 -56.83 20.07 30.81
C SER A 278 -58.29 20.30 30.40
N LEU A 279 -58.57 20.21 29.09
CA LEU A 279 -59.94 20.29 28.59
C LEU A 279 -60.76 19.09 29.03
N LEU A 280 -60.20 17.90 29.01
CA LEU A 280 -60.90 16.65 29.38
C LEU A 280 -61.18 16.51 30.90
N ALA A 281 -60.37 17.19 31.71
CA ALA A 281 -60.53 17.15 33.18
C ALA A 281 -61.59 18.08 33.74
N GLN A 282 -62.23 18.95 32.94
CA GLN A 282 -63.21 19.89 33.34
C GLN A 282 -64.63 19.43 32.85
N GLU A 283 -65.62 19.41 33.73
CA GLU A 283 -67.02 18.98 33.38
C GLU A 283 -67.81 20.07 32.65
N ASP A 284 -67.62 21.36 32.90
CA ASP A 284 -68.32 22.51 32.27
C ASP A 284 -67.28 23.55 31.75
N VAL A 285 -66.71 23.31 30.56
CA VAL A 285 -65.77 24.25 29.96
C VAL A 285 -66.51 25.35 29.22
N PRO A 286 -66.29 26.66 29.54
CA PRO A 286 -66.85 27.75 28.74
C PRO A 286 -66.38 27.62 27.26
N VAL A 287 -67.31 27.97 26.34
CA VAL A 287 -67.10 27.86 24.90
C VAL A 287 -65.87 28.68 24.46
N GLU A 288 -65.68 29.83 25.07
CA GLU A 288 -64.55 30.73 24.81
C GLU A 288 -63.20 30.06 25.17
N LEU A 289 -63.10 29.41 26.33
CA LEU A 289 -61.93 28.70 26.79
C LEU A 289 -61.61 27.45 25.94
N TYR A 290 -62.72 26.76 25.53
CA TYR A 290 -62.59 25.63 24.60
C TYR A 290 -62.05 26.06 23.25
N GLN A 291 -62.54 27.20 22.71
CA GLN A 291 -61.96 27.77 21.44
C GLN A 291 -60.55 28.20 21.56
N GLU A 292 -60.12 28.82 22.68
CA GLU A 292 -58.74 29.22 22.96
C GLU A 292 -57.84 28.00 22.97
N PHE A 293 -58.12 26.95 23.76
CA PHE A 293 -57.28 25.77 23.86
C PHE A 293 -57.21 24.98 22.53
N MET A 294 -58.36 24.90 21.81
CA MET A 294 -58.31 24.27 20.47
C MET A 294 -57.53 25.10 19.46
N GLY A 295 -57.55 26.43 19.60
CA GLY A 295 -56.70 27.34 18.83
C GLY A 295 -55.23 27.09 19.07
N ASP A 296 -54.83 27.01 20.35
CA ASP A 296 -53.46 26.74 20.76
C ASP A 296 -52.98 25.36 20.27
N ILE A 297 -53.84 24.33 20.36
CA ILE A 297 -53.52 22.97 19.83
C ILE A 297 -53.35 23.03 18.31
N ALA A 298 -54.21 23.77 17.58
CA ALA A 298 -54.06 23.92 16.15
C ALA A 298 -52.78 24.63 15.74
N GLU A 299 -52.39 25.68 16.48
CA GLU A 299 -51.14 26.38 16.25
C GLU A 299 -49.91 25.49 16.50
N GLU A 300 -49.91 24.64 17.54
CA GLU A 300 -48.84 23.73 17.84
C GLU A 300 -48.73 22.57 16.80
N ILE A 301 -49.89 22.13 16.23
CA ILE A 301 -49.90 21.18 15.09
C ILE A 301 -49.25 21.80 13.85
N GLU A 302 -49.56 23.05 13.51
CA GLU A 302 -48.94 23.75 12.38
C GLU A 302 -47.40 23.92 12.58
N ARG A 303 -47.00 24.21 13.80
CA ARG A 303 -45.60 24.28 14.18
C ARG A 303 -44.86 22.94 13.98
N GLU A 304 -45.46 21.84 14.44
CA GLU A 304 -44.92 20.49 14.28
C GLU A 304 -44.81 20.10 12.80
N ASN A 305 -45.83 20.40 12.01
CA ASN A 305 -45.79 20.22 10.57
C ASN A 305 -44.65 20.98 9.89
N LYS A 306 -44.40 22.22 10.33
CA LYS A 306 -43.26 23.00 9.84
C LYS A 306 -41.91 22.33 10.18
N ILE A 307 -41.71 21.84 11.41
CA ILE A 307 -40.50 21.11 11.84
C ILE A 307 -40.30 19.87 10.97
N ILE A 308 -41.36 19.05 10.76
CA ILE A 308 -41.31 17.83 9.95
C ILE A 308 -40.92 18.16 8.50
N ASN A 309 -41.54 19.19 7.89
CA ASN A 309 -41.23 19.59 6.51
C ASN A 309 -39.79 20.12 6.36
N ASP A 310 -39.28 20.88 7.32
CA ASP A 310 -37.90 21.37 7.37
C ASP A 310 -36.93 20.18 7.48
N LEU A 311 -37.21 19.21 8.35
CA LEU A 311 -36.43 17.98 8.48
C LEU A 311 -36.39 17.16 7.19
N LEU A 312 -37.56 16.95 6.56
CA LEU A 312 -37.65 16.22 5.28
C LEU A 312 -36.87 16.93 4.18
N SER A 313 -36.91 18.25 4.13
CA SER A 313 -36.18 19.08 3.18
C SER A 313 -34.68 18.91 3.41
N LEU A 314 -34.21 18.92 4.65
CA LEU A 314 -32.83 18.76 5.03
C LEU A 314 -32.29 17.36 4.68
N VAL A 315 -33.05 16.29 5.01
CA VAL A 315 -32.69 14.90 4.68
C VAL A 315 -32.63 14.66 3.17
N LYS A 316 -33.59 15.26 2.42
CA LYS A 316 -33.57 15.19 0.95
C LYS A 316 -32.36 15.91 0.36
N MET A 317 -31.93 17.03 0.91
CA MET A 317 -30.72 17.75 0.48
C MET A 317 -29.45 16.97 0.78
N ASP A 318 -29.33 16.33 1.94
CA ASP A 318 -28.15 15.52 2.30
C ASP A 318 -27.98 14.29 1.37
N LYS A 319 -29.06 13.64 0.96
CA LYS A 319 -29.02 12.45 0.09
C LYS A 319 -28.86 12.77 -1.40
N THR A 320 -29.22 13.97 -1.84
CA THR A 320 -29.38 14.33 -3.26
C THR A 320 -28.47 15.47 -3.69
N SER A 321 -27.25 15.56 -3.15
CA SER A 321 -26.23 16.48 -3.68
C SER A 321 -25.92 16.28 -5.18
N ALA A 322 -26.42 15.21 -5.78
CA ALA A 322 -26.24 14.89 -7.21
C ALA A 322 -27.40 15.27 -8.12
N ASN A 323 -28.60 15.65 -7.63
CA ASN A 323 -29.80 15.87 -8.46
C ASN A 323 -30.46 17.22 -8.17
N LEU A 324 -29.80 18.31 -8.61
CA LEU A 324 -30.43 19.60 -8.74
C LEU A 324 -31.25 19.63 -10.04
N ASN A 325 -32.47 20.15 -10.01
CA ASN A 325 -33.25 20.46 -11.20
C ASN A 325 -32.87 21.87 -11.67
N ILE A 326 -31.70 21.97 -12.29
CA ILE A 326 -31.14 23.24 -12.75
C ILE A 326 -31.88 23.72 -14.01
N GLN A 327 -32.47 24.89 -13.92
CA GLN A 327 -33.13 25.58 -15.02
C GLN A 327 -32.72 27.04 -15.07
N SER A 328 -32.89 27.66 -16.23
CA SER A 328 -32.63 29.10 -16.42
C SER A 328 -33.77 29.89 -15.83
N GLU A 329 -33.54 30.53 -14.68
CA GLU A 329 -34.55 31.25 -13.90
C GLU A 329 -34.27 32.75 -13.85
N ASN A 330 -35.35 33.56 -13.88
CA ASN A 330 -35.26 34.98 -13.64
C ASN A 330 -35.32 35.27 -12.14
N ILE A 331 -34.17 35.63 -11.58
CA ILE A 331 -34.00 35.85 -10.12
C ILE A 331 -34.84 37.08 -9.65
N ASN A 332 -35.05 38.06 -10.48
CA ASN A 332 -35.88 39.22 -10.14
C ASN A 332 -37.32 38.75 -9.87
N GLU A 333 -37.92 37.99 -10.82
CA GLU A 333 -39.26 37.45 -10.66
C GLU A 333 -39.38 36.50 -9.48
N LEU A 334 -38.37 35.68 -9.25
CA LEU A 334 -38.30 34.79 -8.11
C LEU A 334 -38.40 35.57 -6.78
N LEU A 335 -37.58 36.62 -6.63
CA LEU A 335 -37.60 37.48 -5.44
C LEU A 335 -38.92 38.24 -5.31
N GLU A 336 -39.47 38.76 -6.39
CA GLU A 336 -40.77 39.41 -6.37
C GLU A 336 -41.91 38.49 -5.90
N ARG A 337 -41.95 37.22 -6.36
CA ARG A 337 -42.90 36.21 -5.91
C ARG A 337 -42.75 35.94 -4.39
N ILE A 338 -41.51 35.83 -3.90
CA ILE A 338 -41.21 35.63 -2.47
C ILE A 338 -41.72 36.82 -1.67
N LEU A 339 -41.37 38.02 -2.06
CA LEU A 339 -41.73 39.25 -1.35
C LEU A 339 -43.22 39.50 -1.39
N LYS A 340 -43.93 39.23 -2.49
CA LYS A 340 -45.37 39.31 -2.59
C LYS A 340 -46.07 38.44 -1.57
N ARG A 341 -45.54 37.24 -1.30
CA ARG A 341 -46.09 36.32 -0.29
C ARG A 341 -45.81 36.78 1.14
N LEU A 342 -44.66 37.42 1.40
CA LEU A 342 -44.21 37.80 2.75
C LEU A 342 -44.65 39.21 3.16
N ARG A 343 -44.99 40.09 2.23
CA ARG A 343 -45.52 41.46 2.53
C ARG A 343 -46.70 41.52 3.46
N PRO A 344 -47.71 40.62 3.40
CA PRO A 344 -48.83 40.64 4.39
C PRO A 344 -48.34 40.40 5.82
N ILE A 345 -47.35 39.49 6.00
CA ILE A 345 -46.76 39.18 7.32
C ILE A 345 -45.98 40.38 7.82
N ALA A 346 -45.16 41.00 6.96
CA ALA A 346 -44.41 42.21 7.32
C ALA A 346 -45.31 43.37 7.76
N LYS A 347 -46.48 43.54 7.08
CA LYS A 347 -47.45 44.56 7.43
C LYS A 347 -48.06 44.34 8.81
N GLN A 348 -48.31 43.08 9.24
CA GLN A 348 -48.81 42.80 10.58
C GLN A 348 -47.86 43.26 11.69
N HIS A 349 -46.57 43.27 11.41
CA HIS A 349 -45.52 43.73 12.33
C HIS A 349 -45.04 45.14 12.06
N ASN A 350 -45.73 45.92 11.20
CA ASN A 350 -45.38 47.28 10.79
C ASN A 350 -43.97 47.40 10.21
N ILE A 351 -43.51 46.40 9.45
CA ILE A 351 -42.19 46.36 8.85
C ILE A 351 -42.27 46.78 7.38
N GLU A 352 -41.40 47.76 7.03
CA GLU A 352 -41.28 48.24 5.66
C GLU A 352 -40.36 47.25 4.86
N VAL A 353 -40.84 46.70 3.71
CA VAL A 353 -40.09 45.82 2.85
C VAL A 353 -39.77 46.49 1.52
N VAL A 354 -38.50 46.80 1.30
CA VAL A 354 -37.99 47.46 0.07
C VAL A 354 -37.22 46.46 -0.79
N PHE A 355 -37.48 46.44 -2.07
CA PHE A 355 -36.74 45.67 -3.04
C PHE A 355 -36.05 46.56 -4.07
N GLU A 356 -34.75 46.40 -4.21
CA GLU A 356 -33.93 47.11 -5.19
C GLU A 356 -33.24 46.12 -6.14
N SER A 357 -33.44 46.31 -7.41
CA SER A 357 -32.74 45.57 -8.46
C SER A 357 -32.10 46.51 -9.47
N PHE A 358 -30.82 46.37 -9.68
CA PHE A 358 -30.06 47.23 -10.55
C PHE A 358 -30.15 46.81 -12.02
N ARG A 359 -30.47 45.55 -12.32
CA ARG A 359 -30.61 44.98 -13.65
C ARG A 359 -31.37 43.65 -13.62
N PRO A 360 -31.94 43.20 -14.74
CA PRO A 360 -32.46 41.83 -14.86
C PRO A 360 -31.33 40.80 -14.68
N VAL A 361 -31.57 39.77 -13.89
CA VAL A 361 -30.61 38.70 -13.61
C VAL A 361 -31.28 37.36 -13.93
N VAL A 362 -30.64 36.63 -14.86
CA VAL A 362 -31.03 35.26 -15.21
C VAL A 362 -29.88 34.36 -14.81
N ALA A 363 -30.19 33.28 -14.13
CA ALA A 363 -29.19 32.33 -13.63
C ALA A 363 -29.69 30.90 -13.72
N GLU A 364 -28.76 29.96 -13.82
CA GLU A 364 -29.03 28.52 -13.82
C GLU A 364 -29.11 28.01 -12.37
N VAL A 365 -30.35 27.82 -11.88
CA VAL A 365 -30.62 27.40 -10.48
C VAL A 365 -31.75 26.38 -10.40
N ASP A 366 -31.83 25.67 -9.28
CA ASP A 366 -33.05 24.93 -8.88
C ASP A 366 -34.00 25.92 -8.20
N GLU A 367 -35.09 26.25 -8.88
CA GLU A 367 -36.07 27.27 -8.45
C GLU A 367 -36.59 26.96 -7.04
N VAL A 368 -36.94 25.70 -6.78
CA VAL A 368 -37.56 25.29 -5.51
C VAL A 368 -36.60 25.49 -4.34
N LYS A 369 -35.33 25.02 -4.50
CA LYS A 369 -34.33 25.14 -3.44
C LYS A 369 -33.85 26.58 -3.26
N MET A 370 -33.73 27.33 -4.35
CA MET A 370 -33.33 28.75 -4.28
C MET A 370 -34.47 29.59 -3.66
N SER A 371 -35.72 29.34 -4.05
CA SER A 371 -36.90 29.99 -3.43
C SER A 371 -36.96 29.72 -1.95
N LEU A 372 -36.75 28.48 -1.50
CA LEU A 372 -36.74 28.10 -0.09
C LEU A 372 -35.62 28.83 0.68
N ALA A 373 -34.42 28.88 0.14
CA ALA A 373 -33.29 29.56 0.78
C ALA A 373 -33.53 31.07 0.94
N LEU A 374 -33.96 31.72 -0.14
CA LEU A 374 -34.21 33.19 -0.11
C LEU A 374 -35.44 33.54 0.74
N SER A 375 -36.50 32.70 0.72
CA SER A 375 -37.65 32.89 1.62
C SER A 375 -37.26 32.84 3.07
N ASN A 376 -36.45 31.86 3.48
CA ASN A 376 -36.00 31.72 4.86
C ASN A 376 -35.19 32.96 5.34
N LEU A 377 -34.36 33.56 4.46
CA LEU A 377 -33.64 34.79 4.81
C LEU A 377 -34.57 35.97 5.02
N VAL A 378 -35.56 36.16 4.13
CA VAL A 378 -36.50 37.26 4.24
C VAL A 378 -37.48 37.03 5.42
N GLU A 379 -37.95 35.81 5.63
CA GLU A 379 -38.75 35.45 6.79
C GLU A 379 -38.03 35.77 8.11
N ASN A 380 -36.74 35.39 8.22
CA ASN A 380 -35.92 35.70 9.39
C ASN A 380 -35.74 37.22 9.59
N ALA A 381 -35.49 37.97 8.52
CA ALA A 381 -35.39 39.43 8.55
C ALA A 381 -36.66 40.13 9.02
N ILE A 382 -37.84 39.58 8.71
CA ILE A 382 -39.13 40.08 9.20
C ILE A 382 -39.36 39.66 10.64
N LYS A 383 -39.15 38.40 10.97
CA LYS A 383 -39.45 37.76 12.21
C LYS A 383 -38.64 38.28 13.41
N TYR A 384 -37.35 38.52 13.18
CA TYR A 384 -36.41 39.02 14.19
C TYR A 384 -36.20 40.53 14.09
N ASN A 385 -37.12 41.23 13.46
CA ASN A 385 -37.10 42.68 13.35
C ASN A 385 -37.64 43.36 14.60
N LYS A 386 -37.41 44.65 14.68
CA LYS A 386 -38.05 45.56 15.67
C LYS A 386 -39.36 46.06 15.11
N GLU A 387 -40.28 46.46 16.01
CA GLU A 387 -41.50 47.17 15.61
C GLU A 387 -41.16 48.45 14.84
N ASN A 388 -41.87 48.69 13.75
CA ASN A 388 -41.58 49.79 12.80
C ASN A 388 -40.18 49.73 12.14
N GLY A 389 -39.59 48.55 12.05
CA GLY A 389 -38.35 48.33 11.38
C GLY A 389 -38.47 48.22 9.85
N TRP A 390 -37.32 47.91 9.21
CA TRP A 390 -37.24 47.77 7.76
C TRP A 390 -36.51 46.50 7.36
N VAL A 391 -36.81 45.99 6.17
CA VAL A 391 -36.10 44.90 5.48
C VAL A 391 -35.76 45.36 4.08
N HIS A 392 -34.51 45.41 3.73
CA HIS A 392 -34.02 45.79 2.42
C HIS A 392 -33.40 44.62 1.67
N VAL A 393 -34.06 44.21 0.59
CA VAL A 393 -33.58 43.13 -0.28
C VAL A 393 -32.99 43.77 -1.54
N SER A 394 -31.70 43.52 -1.84
CA SER A 394 -31.09 44.00 -3.04
C SER A 394 -30.53 42.89 -3.93
N LEU A 395 -30.72 42.99 -5.23
CA LEU A 395 -30.22 42.07 -6.24
C LEU A 395 -29.23 42.77 -7.15
N ASN A 396 -28.03 42.20 -7.27
CA ASN A 396 -27.03 42.66 -8.22
C ASN A 396 -26.33 41.45 -8.86
N ALA A 397 -25.60 41.66 -9.99
CA ALA A 397 -24.80 40.61 -10.61
C ALA A 397 -23.55 41.22 -11.26
N ASP A 398 -22.49 40.46 -11.30
CA ASP A 398 -21.34 40.71 -12.16
C ASP A 398 -21.35 39.75 -13.37
N HIS A 399 -20.22 39.52 -14.01
CA HIS A 399 -20.11 38.64 -15.19
C HIS A 399 -20.08 37.14 -14.83
N LYS A 400 -19.97 36.78 -13.55
CA LYS A 400 -19.85 35.38 -13.09
C LYS A 400 -20.90 35.00 -12.06
N TYR A 401 -21.29 35.95 -11.21
CA TYR A 401 -22.11 35.68 -10.05
C TYR A 401 -23.27 36.68 -9.97
N PHE A 402 -24.39 36.23 -9.38
CA PHE A 402 -25.35 37.14 -8.82
C PHE A 402 -25.25 37.20 -7.29
N TYR A 403 -25.70 38.32 -6.73
CA TYR A 403 -25.64 38.63 -5.32
C TYR A 403 -27.01 39.05 -4.83
N VAL A 404 -27.53 38.34 -3.81
CA VAL A 404 -28.73 38.75 -3.07
C VAL A 404 -28.28 39.18 -1.70
N LYS A 405 -28.58 40.42 -1.34
CA LYS A 405 -28.31 40.96 -0.01
C LYS A 405 -29.66 41.19 0.67
N VAL A 406 -29.87 40.61 1.87
CA VAL A 406 -31.02 40.82 2.74
C VAL A 406 -30.49 41.50 3.99
N ALA A 407 -30.90 42.74 4.20
CA ALA A 407 -30.53 43.53 5.37
C ALA A 407 -31.78 43.88 6.17
N ASP A 408 -31.71 43.83 7.47
CA ASP A 408 -32.77 44.20 8.42
C ASP A 408 -32.27 45.14 9.53
N SER A 409 -33.23 45.84 10.16
CA SER A 409 -32.99 46.68 11.33
C SER A 409 -33.31 45.99 12.64
N GLY A 410 -33.26 44.67 12.66
CA GLY A 410 -33.75 43.82 13.76
C GLY A 410 -32.85 43.86 15.02
N ILE A 411 -33.02 42.82 15.83
CA ILE A 411 -32.31 42.65 17.09
C ILE A 411 -30.80 42.39 16.92
N GLY A 412 -30.38 42.01 15.71
CA GLY A 412 -29.01 41.60 15.45
C GLY A 412 -28.63 40.23 16.03
N ILE A 413 -27.39 39.85 15.84
CA ILE A 413 -26.81 38.54 16.27
C ILE A 413 -25.53 38.86 17.03
N PRO A 414 -25.34 38.34 18.25
CA PRO A 414 -24.09 38.48 19.00
C PRO A 414 -22.90 37.89 18.20
N LYS A 415 -21.76 38.55 18.25
CA LYS A 415 -20.58 38.20 17.47
C LYS A 415 -20.13 36.73 17.68
N GLN A 416 -20.25 36.23 18.90
CA GLN A 416 -19.88 34.87 19.27
C GLN A 416 -20.76 33.81 18.59
N ASP A 417 -21.98 34.14 18.17
CA ASP A 417 -22.98 33.24 17.64
C ASP A 417 -23.00 33.24 16.10
N THR A 418 -22.35 34.23 15.45
CA THR A 418 -22.39 34.41 13.99
C THR A 418 -21.86 33.24 13.18
N GLU A 419 -20.93 32.44 13.74
CA GLU A 419 -20.42 31.22 13.09
C GLU A 419 -21.38 30.03 13.25
N ASN A 420 -22.11 29.97 14.36
CA ASN A 420 -22.94 28.84 14.76
C ASN A 420 -24.38 28.90 14.23
N ILE A 421 -24.85 30.09 13.81
CA ILE A 421 -26.25 30.25 13.32
C ILE A 421 -26.65 29.37 12.13
N PHE A 422 -25.67 28.82 11.44
CA PHE A 422 -25.87 27.88 10.31
C PHE A 422 -25.88 26.41 10.76
N GLU A 423 -25.64 26.11 12.04
CA GLU A 423 -25.75 24.77 12.59
C GLU A 423 -27.22 24.36 12.75
N ARG A 424 -27.44 23.06 12.64
CA ARG A 424 -28.80 22.49 12.74
C ARG A 424 -29.34 22.65 14.17
N PHE A 425 -30.59 23.16 14.34
CA PHE A 425 -31.23 23.42 15.62
C PHE A 425 -30.58 24.51 16.48
N TYR A 426 -29.59 25.24 15.92
CA TYR A 426 -28.94 26.33 16.64
C TYR A 426 -29.87 27.53 16.77
N ARG A 427 -29.88 28.14 17.97
CA ARG A 427 -30.67 29.32 18.31
C ARG A 427 -29.89 30.15 19.32
N VAL A 428 -29.76 31.45 19.09
CA VAL A 428 -29.03 32.38 19.95
C VAL A 428 -29.68 32.45 21.33
N ASP A 429 -31.01 32.46 21.42
CA ASP A 429 -31.74 32.48 22.69
C ASP A 429 -32.89 31.44 22.66
N LYS A 430 -32.80 30.41 23.52
CA LYS A 430 -33.77 29.32 23.59
C LYS A 430 -35.10 29.73 24.26
N SER A 431 -35.13 30.80 25.09
CA SER A 431 -36.32 31.22 25.84
C SER A 431 -37.21 32.14 25.02
N HIS A 432 -36.68 33.25 24.49
CA HIS A 432 -37.45 34.19 23.67
C HIS A 432 -37.85 33.65 22.29
N SER A 433 -37.03 32.74 21.76
CA SER A 433 -37.30 32.18 20.44
C SER A 433 -38.42 31.11 20.40
N ARG A 434 -38.93 30.67 21.58
CA ARG A 434 -40.18 29.83 21.62
C ARG A 434 -41.40 30.65 21.31
N GLU A 435 -41.51 31.87 21.82
CA GLU A 435 -42.60 32.81 21.51
C GLU A 435 -42.58 33.25 20.03
N ILE A 436 -41.37 33.36 19.45
CA ILE A 436 -41.19 33.77 18.06
C ILE A 436 -41.33 32.59 17.05
N GLY A 437 -41.36 31.30 17.50
CA GLY A 437 -41.71 30.12 16.68
C GLY A 437 -40.66 29.68 15.64
N GLY A 438 -39.35 29.65 15.94
CA GLY A 438 -38.30 29.21 15.02
C GLY A 438 -37.89 27.73 15.20
N THR A 439 -37.68 26.98 14.12
CA THR A 439 -37.22 25.59 14.14
C THR A 439 -35.70 25.42 14.32
N GLY A 440 -34.91 26.49 14.14
CA GLY A 440 -33.45 26.41 14.09
C GLY A 440 -32.89 25.66 12.86
N LEU A 441 -33.76 25.30 11.91
CA LEU A 441 -33.34 24.58 10.70
C LEU A 441 -33.23 25.47 9.46
N GLY A 442 -33.92 26.60 9.43
CA GLY A 442 -34.06 27.47 8.26
C GLY A 442 -32.71 27.95 7.70
N LEU A 443 -31.80 28.45 8.54
CA LEU A 443 -30.47 28.90 8.09
C LEU A 443 -29.56 27.74 7.69
N ALA A 444 -29.66 26.57 8.30
CA ALA A 444 -28.95 25.35 7.88
C ALA A 444 -29.45 24.88 6.48
N ILE A 445 -30.75 24.90 6.24
CA ILE A 445 -31.36 24.62 4.93
C ILE A 445 -30.88 25.63 3.89
N THR A 446 -30.89 26.92 4.24
CA THR A 446 -30.40 28.01 3.38
C THR A 446 -28.97 27.80 2.98
N ARG A 447 -28.06 27.54 3.94
CA ARG A 447 -26.64 27.29 3.67
C ARG A 447 -26.44 26.07 2.75
N ASN A 448 -27.14 24.97 3.02
CA ASN A 448 -27.05 23.77 2.17
C ASN A 448 -27.54 24.06 0.74
N ALA A 449 -28.67 24.74 0.56
CA ALA A 449 -29.18 25.09 -0.75
C ALA A 449 -28.18 25.96 -1.53
N ILE A 450 -27.57 26.97 -0.88
CA ILE A 450 -26.57 27.84 -1.52
C ILE A 450 -25.31 27.07 -1.88
N ILE A 451 -24.80 26.19 -0.99
CA ILE A 451 -23.63 25.35 -1.26
C ILE A 451 -23.89 24.37 -2.42
N MET A 452 -25.06 23.77 -2.49
CA MET A 452 -25.46 22.92 -3.62
C MET A 452 -25.39 23.66 -4.96
N HIS A 453 -25.71 24.94 -4.99
CA HIS A 453 -25.56 25.83 -6.16
C HIS A 453 -24.13 26.38 -6.31
N ARG A 454 -23.14 25.83 -5.60
CA ARG A 454 -21.72 26.31 -5.61
C ARG A 454 -21.59 27.78 -5.20
N GLY A 455 -22.57 28.28 -4.47
CA GLY A 455 -22.60 29.62 -3.91
C GLY A 455 -21.94 29.70 -2.54
N ALA A 456 -21.96 30.90 -1.99
CA ALA A 456 -21.51 31.20 -0.65
C ALA A 456 -22.47 32.19 0.03
N ILE A 457 -22.67 32.01 1.32
CA ILE A 457 -23.42 32.94 2.18
C ILE A 457 -22.50 33.54 3.22
N LYS A 458 -22.64 34.84 3.45
CA LYS A 458 -21.93 35.58 4.51
C LYS A 458 -22.96 36.33 5.34
N VAL A 459 -22.68 36.50 6.63
CA VAL A 459 -23.45 37.30 7.55
C VAL A 459 -22.58 38.40 8.13
N TYR A 460 -23.14 39.58 8.26
CA TYR A 460 -22.63 40.69 9.06
C TYR A 460 -23.76 41.11 9.98
N SER A 461 -23.50 41.18 11.27
CA SER A 461 -24.53 41.55 12.25
C SER A 461 -23.88 42.21 13.46
N GLU A 462 -24.56 43.22 14.01
CA GLU A 462 -24.27 43.84 15.29
C GLU A 462 -25.51 43.81 16.17
N GLU A 463 -25.34 43.36 17.42
CA GLU A 463 -26.44 43.24 18.37
C GLU A 463 -27.10 44.61 18.60
N GLY A 464 -28.38 44.69 18.43
CA GLY A 464 -29.15 45.92 18.52
C GLY A 464 -29.22 46.77 17.25
N GLU A 465 -28.40 46.53 16.22
CA GLU A 465 -28.39 47.33 14.99
C GLU A 465 -29.00 46.62 13.77
N GLY A 466 -29.03 45.28 13.79
CA GLY A 466 -29.62 44.49 12.73
C GLY A 466 -28.67 43.48 12.08
N THR A 467 -29.12 42.81 11.02
CA THR A 467 -28.38 41.76 10.35
C THR A 467 -28.38 41.96 8.83
N THR A 468 -27.29 41.62 8.21
CA THR A 468 -27.14 41.58 6.76
C THR A 468 -26.61 40.22 6.28
N PHE A 469 -27.45 39.49 5.58
CA PHE A 469 -27.02 38.27 4.86
C PHE A 469 -26.67 38.61 3.41
N THR A 470 -25.54 38.13 2.94
CA THR A 470 -25.10 38.29 1.54
C THR A 470 -24.91 36.90 0.93
N VAL A 471 -25.72 36.58 -0.05
CA VAL A 471 -25.69 35.35 -0.82
C VAL A 471 -25.02 35.63 -2.16
N ARG A 472 -24.05 34.81 -2.55
CA ARG A 472 -23.38 34.83 -3.86
C ARG A 472 -23.56 33.49 -4.55
N VAL A 473 -24.09 33.47 -5.77
CA VAL A 473 -24.30 32.24 -6.54
C VAL A 473 -23.82 32.45 -7.98
N PRO A 474 -23.18 31.45 -8.61
CA PRO A 474 -22.79 31.54 -10.02
C PRO A 474 -24.01 31.75 -10.93
N LEU A 475 -23.85 32.53 -12.01
CA LEU A 475 -24.90 32.69 -13.01
C LEU A 475 -25.10 31.42 -13.85
N THR A 476 -24.02 30.67 -14.07
CA THR A 476 -24.03 29.41 -14.83
C THR A 476 -23.64 28.27 -13.90
N TYR A 477 -24.41 27.20 -13.92
CA TYR A 477 -24.09 26.01 -13.13
C TYR A 477 -23.09 25.12 -13.89
N VAL A 478 -21.83 25.16 -13.47
CA VAL A 478 -20.77 24.28 -14.04
C VAL A 478 -20.74 22.98 -13.22
N VAL A 479 -20.93 21.84 -13.88
CA VAL A 479 -20.95 20.50 -13.28
C VAL A 479 -19.59 20.10 -12.68
#